data_6702306c72280ee149ef36fedb9b6f5b
#
_entry.id   6702306c72280ee149ef36fedb9b6f5b
#
_cell.length_a   1.000
_cell.length_b   1.000
_cell.length_c   1.000
_cell.angle_alpha   90.00
_cell.angle_beta   90.00
_cell.angle_gamma   90.00
#
_symmetry.space_group_name_H-M   'P 1'
#
loop_
_entity.id
_entity.type
_entity.pdbx_description
1 polymer ?
#
loop_
_entity_poly.entity_id
_entity_poly.type
_entity_poly.pdbx_seq_one_letter_code
_entity_poly.pdbx_strand_id
1 'polypeptide(L)'
;MSTPTEITPTYELDDATRSYGEDSTLVTALDALTLTIKRGEFVAIFGPSGSGKTTLLQLLGALDRPSGGSIHFEGQPLELLGDSALAELRLRALGFVFQQFNLIPTLTAAENVETALAPLGMSRLERKDAAEKSLEAVGLAPRARHLPTQLSGGEQQRVAIARALARSPRVVLADEPTGNPDTRNGEMVMELLARLHIELEITLVLVTHDEWIAERADRVLRLADGRLAEDSAVSVAERLAR
;
A
#
# COMPACT_ATOMS: atom_id res chain seq x y z
N MET A 1 -3.68 -34.68 18.08
CA MET A 1 -3.19 -34.07 16.82
C MET A 1 -3.87 -32.72 16.73
N SER A 2 -3.16 -31.67 17.07
CA SER A 2 -3.69 -30.29 16.95
C SER A 2 -3.72 -29.95 15.46
N THR A 3 -4.89 -29.67 14.92
CA THR A 3 -5.07 -29.06 13.61
C THR A 3 -4.22 -27.78 13.54
N PRO A 4 -3.43 -27.53 12.49
CA PRO A 4 -2.77 -26.26 12.32
C PRO A 4 -3.84 -25.17 12.34
N THR A 5 -3.68 -24.17 13.19
CA THR A 5 -4.55 -22.98 13.19
C THR A 5 -4.34 -22.34 11.81
N GLU A 6 -5.34 -22.43 10.96
CA GLU A 6 -5.31 -21.81 9.63
C GLU A 6 -5.17 -20.30 9.84
N ILE A 7 -4.05 -19.73 9.47
CA ILE A 7 -3.78 -18.31 9.64
C ILE A 7 -4.68 -17.58 8.64
N THR A 8 -5.64 -16.82 9.13
CA THR A 8 -6.53 -15.99 8.30
C THR A 8 -5.68 -15.06 7.42
N PRO A 9 -5.85 -15.09 6.11
CA PRO A 9 -5.10 -14.22 5.21
C PRO A 9 -5.46 -12.75 5.42
N THR A 10 -4.60 -11.86 4.96
CA THR A 10 -4.87 -10.41 5.00
C THR A 10 -6.00 -10.03 4.06
N TYR A 11 -5.97 -10.56 2.83
CA TYR A 11 -7.05 -10.38 1.87
C TYR A 11 -7.45 -11.70 1.22
N GLU A 12 -8.76 -11.84 1.00
CA GLU A 12 -9.37 -12.87 0.16
C GLU A 12 -10.35 -12.17 -0.80
N LEU A 13 -10.16 -12.38 -2.08
CA LEU A 13 -11.03 -11.90 -3.15
C LEU A 13 -11.65 -13.13 -3.82
N ASP A 14 -12.96 -13.11 -4.01
CA ASP A 14 -13.71 -14.16 -4.69
C ASP A 14 -14.58 -13.51 -5.77
N ASP A 15 -14.23 -13.76 -7.04
CA ASP A 15 -14.84 -13.19 -8.24
C ASP A 15 -15.05 -11.68 -8.18
N ALA A 16 -14.13 -10.97 -7.51
CA ALA A 16 -14.21 -9.53 -7.29
C ALA A 16 -14.21 -8.78 -8.63
N THR A 17 -15.30 -8.06 -8.88
CA THR A 17 -15.53 -7.32 -10.12
C THR A 17 -15.74 -5.86 -9.82
N ARG A 18 -15.18 -4.98 -10.65
CA ARG A 18 -15.42 -3.53 -10.58
C ARG A 18 -15.68 -2.94 -11.97
N SER A 19 -16.85 -2.36 -12.12
CA SER A 19 -17.26 -1.67 -13.35
C SER A 19 -17.62 -0.22 -13.04
N TYR A 20 -17.37 0.67 -13.98
CA TYR A 20 -17.72 2.10 -13.94
C TYR A 20 -18.58 2.47 -15.13
N GLY A 21 -19.42 3.48 -14.96
CA GLY A 21 -20.36 3.93 -15.98
C GLY A 21 -21.66 3.13 -15.98
N GLU A 22 -22.52 3.44 -16.94
CA GLU A 22 -23.84 2.82 -17.12
C GLU A 22 -24.06 2.51 -18.60
N ASP A 23 -24.85 1.48 -18.88
CA ASP A 23 -25.27 1.08 -20.22
C ASP A 23 -24.12 1.03 -21.26
N SER A 24 -24.15 1.86 -22.28
CA SER A 24 -23.17 1.89 -23.38
C SER A 24 -21.81 2.43 -22.99
N THR A 25 -21.68 3.03 -21.80
CA THR A 25 -20.41 3.56 -21.25
C THR A 25 -19.80 2.65 -20.18
N LEU A 26 -20.38 1.48 -19.95
CA LEU A 26 -19.90 0.53 -18.94
C LEU A 26 -18.49 0.03 -19.28
N VAL A 27 -17.54 0.27 -18.38
CA VAL A 27 -16.17 -0.22 -18.47
C VAL A 27 -15.90 -1.12 -17.27
N THR A 28 -15.60 -2.38 -17.50
CA THR A 28 -15.18 -3.32 -16.46
C THR A 28 -13.68 -3.20 -16.26
N ALA A 29 -13.28 -2.59 -15.15
CA ALA A 29 -11.88 -2.35 -14.79
C ALA A 29 -11.25 -3.57 -14.10
N LEU A 30 -12.08 -4.37 -13.39
CA LEU A 30 -11.69 -5.68 -12.84
C LEU A 30 -12.80 -6.67 -13.12
N ASP A 31 -12.43 -7.87 -13.57
CA ASP A 31 -13.37 -8.89 -14.03
C ASP A 31 -13.10 -10.23 -13.35
N ALA A 32 -13.98 -10.59 -12.41
CA ALA A 32 -13.97 -11.85 -11.67
C ALA A 32 -12.60 -12.23 -11.09
N LEU A 33 -11.97 -11.28 -10.38
CA LEU A 33 -10.63 -11.48 -9.80
C LEU A 33 -10.72 -12.32 -8.53
N THR A 34 -10.08 -13.49 -8.54
CA THR A 34 -9.97 -14.37 -7.37
C THR A 34 -8.51 -14.50 -6.97
N LEU A 35 -8.18 -14.09 -5.74
CA LEU A 35 -6.83 -14.17 -5.17
C LEU A 35 -6.84 -14.08 -3.66
N THR A 36 -5.76 -14.53 -3.04
CA THR A 36 -5.52 -14.43 -1.60
C THR A 36 -4.18 -13.78 -1.34
N ILE A 37 -4.10 -12.80 -0.44
CA ILE A 37 -2.84 -12.20 0.04
C ILE A 37 -2.64 -12.60 1.49
N LYS A 38 -1.52 -13.24 1.80
CA LYS A 38 -1.20 -13.72 3.14
C LYS A 38 -0.71 -12.57 4.04
N ARG A 39 -0.81 -12.75 5.33
CA ARG A 39 -0.25 -11.82 6.30
C ARG A 39 1.28 -11.78 6.20
N GLY A 40 1.84 -10.58 6.22
CA GLY A 40 3.28 -10.38 6.11
C GLY A 40 3.85 -10.75 4.73
N GLU A 41 3.05 -10.79 3.67
CA GLU A 41 3.51 -11.03 2.30
C GLU A 41 3.86 -9.70 1.64
N PHE A 42 4.93 -9.66 0.86
CA PHE A 42 5.25 -8.57 -0.04
C PHE A 42 4.80 -8.94 -1.45
N VAL A 43 3.73 -8.31 -1.91
CA VAL A 43 3.09 -8.58 -3.21
C VAL A 43 3.26 -7.39 -4.14
N ALA A 44 3.72 -7.63 -5.36
CA ALA A 44 3.71 -6.65 -6.44
C ALA A 44 2.56 -6.96 -7.42
N ILE A 45 1.74 -5.94 -7.70
CA ILE A 45 0.72 -5.96 -8.75
C ILE A 45 1.33 -5.26 -9.97
N PHE A 46 1.62 -6.04 -11.00
CA PHE A 46 2.30 -5.61 -12.22
C PHE A 46 1.37 -5.69 -13.44
N GLY A 47 1.55 -4.79 -14.39
CA GLY A 47 0.81 -4.83 -15.67
C GLY A 47 0.85 -3.48 -16.40
N PRO A 48 0.41 -3.44 -17.67
CA PRO A 48 0.38 -2.21 -18.46
C PRO A 48 -0.61 -1.17 -17.88
N SER A 49 -0.51 0.08 -18.37
CA SER A 49 -1.50 1.11 -18.03
C SER A 49 -2.90 0.66 -18.45
N GLY A 50 -3.89 0.91 -17.60
CA GLY A 50 -5.28 0.50 -17.84
C GLY A 50 -5.61 -0.96 -17.50
N SER A 51 -4.66 -1.78 -17.01
CA SER A 51 -4.92 -3.18 -16.66
C SER A 51 -5.74 -3.41 -15.39
N GLY A 52 -6.14 -2.35 -14.67
CA GLY A 52 -6.95 -2.46 -13.44
C GLY A 52 -6.17 -2.36 -12.13
N LYS A 53 -4.85 -2.15 -12.14
CA LYS A 53 -3.98 -2.12 -10.94
C LYS A 53 -4.43 -1.12 -9.88
N THR A 54 -4.64 0.14 -10.29
CA THR A 54 -5.08 1.21 -9.38
C THR A 54 -6.48 0.92 -8.84
N THR A 55 -7.38 0.35 -9.65
CA THR A 55 -8.70 -0.09 -9.21
C THR A 55 -8.59 -1.19 -8.16
N LEU A 56 -7.73 -2.19 -8.37
CA LEU A 56 -7.49 -3.23 -7.37
C LEU A 56 -6.94 -2.63 -6.08
N LEU A 57 -5.96 -1.72 -6.16
CA LEU A 57 -5.42 -1.05 -4.98
C LEU A 57 -6.51 -0.25 -4.22
N GLN A 58 -7.42 0.41 -4.93
CA GLN A 58 -8.53 1.15 -4.33
C GLN A 58 -9.51 0.21 -3.60
N LEU A 59 -9.81 -0.95 -4.17
CA LEU A 59 -10.66 -1.96 -3.52
C LEU A 59 -9.98 -2.53 -2.27
N LEU A 60 -8.71 -2.93 -2.35
CA LEU A 60 -7.91 -3.39 -1.20
C LEU A 60 -7.80 -2.29 -0.13
N GLY A 61 -7.71 -1.03 -0.56
CA GLY A 61 -7.67 0.14 0.30
C GLY A 61 -9.01 0.52 0.93
N ALA A 62 -10.09 -0.21 0.62
CA ALA A 62 -11.45 0.15 1.02
C ALA A 62 -11.81 1.60 0.66
N LEU A 63 -11.23 2.12 -0.45
CA LEU A 63 -11.52 3.44 -1.01
C LEU A 63 -12.68 3.37 -2.01
N ASP A 64 -12.91 2.19 -2.56
CA ASP A 64 -14.00 1.88 -3.47
C ASP A 64 -14.63 0.52 -3.09
N ARG A 65 -15.77 0.17 -3.70
CA ARG A 65 -16.49 -1.08 -3.43
C ARG A 65 -16.54 -1.94 -4.69
N PRO A 66 -16.49 -3.27 -4.57
CA PRO A 66 -16.72 -4.12 -5.73
C PRO A 66 -18.14 -3.94 -6.26
N SER A 67 -18.31 -4.08 -7.57
CA SER A 67 -19.62 -4.13 -8.24
C SER A 67 -20.22 -5.54 -8.20
N GLY A 68 -19.41 -6.56 -7.99
CA GLY A 68 -19.78 -7.98 -7.87
C GLY A 68 -18.67 -8.78 -7.19
N GLY A 69 -18.99 -9.99 -6.77
CA GLY A 69 -18.10 -10.81 -5.97
C GLY A 69 -17.93 -10.29 -4.54
N SER A 70 -16.87 -10.74 -3.85
CA SER A 70 -16.59 -10.33 -2.46
C SER A 70 -15.12 -10.03 -2.22
N ILE A 71 -14.86 -9.18 -1.23
CA ILE A 71 -13.50 -8.88 -0.75
C ILE A 71 -13.52 -8.93 0.77
N HIS A 72 -12.71 -9.81 1.34
CA HIS A 72 -12.54 -9.93 2.78
C HIS A 72 -11.18 -9.34 3.20
N PHE A 73 -11.19 -8.58 4.26
CA PHE A 73 -10.02 -8.12 4.98
C PHE A 73 -9.95 -8.82 6.32
N GLU A 74 -8.96 -9.70 6.52
CA GLU A 74 -8.82 -10.54 7.72
C GLU A 74 -10.13 -11.27 8.11
N GLY A 75 -10.81 -11.83 7.10
CA GLY A 75 -12.08 -12.55 7.23
C GLY A 75 -13.31 -11.65 7.31
N GLN A 76 -13.17 -10.32 7.34
CA GLN A 76 -14.29 -9.39 7.39
C GLN A 76 -14.69 -8.92 5.98
N PRO A 77 -15.93 -9.15 5.51
CA PRO A 77 -16.39 -8.74 4.18
C PRO A 77 -16.52 -7.21 4.10
N LEU A 78 -15.76 -6.59 3.19
CA LEU A 78 -15.69 -5.13 3.07
C LEU A 78 -16.97 -4.52 2.47
N GLU A 79 -17.63 -5.25 1.58
CA GLU A 79 -18.88 -4.82 0.91
C GLU A 79 -20.06 -4.66 1.91
N LEU A 80 -20.02 -5.36 3.04
CA LEU A 80 -21.05 -5.27 4.09
C LEU A 80 -20.80 -4.15 5.10
N LEU A 81 -19.61 -3.51 5.05
CA LEU A 81 -19.29 -2.43 5.98
C LEU A 81 -19.88 -1.09 5.53
N GLY A 82 -20.43 -0.34 6.47
CA GLY A 82 -20.80 1.06 6.25
C GLY A 82 -19.58 1.97 6.14
N ASP A 83 -19.75 3.18 5.59
CA ASP A 83 -18.66 4.12 5.32
C ASP A 83 -17.84 4.49 6.57
N SER A 84 -18.49 4.59 7.74
CA SER A 84 -17.81 4.85 9.02
C SER A 84 -16.89 3.69 9.41
N ALA A 85 -17.32 2.43 9.22
CA ALA A 85 -16.50 1.26 9.52
C ALA A 85 -15.33 1.12 8.54
N LEU A 86 -15.54 1.40 7.24
CA LEU A 86 -14.46 1.46 6.25
C LEU A 86 -13.46 2.57 6.57
N ALA A 87 -13.93 3.74 7.03
CA ALA A 87 -13.05 4.84 7.46
C ALA A 87 -12.20 4.45 8.68
N GLU A 88 -12.79 3.76 9.66
CA GLU A 88 -12.07 3.26 10.83
C GLU A 88 -11.05 2.16 10.46
N LEU A 89 -11.40 1.26 9.53
CA LEU A 89 -10.49 0.25 8.99
C LEU A 89 -9.28 0.93 8.32
N ARG A 90 -9.51 1.91 7.44
CA ARG A 90 -8.42 2.69 6.82
C ARG A 90 -7.55 3.39 7.85
N LEU A 91 -8.19 3.96 8.88
CA LEU A 91 -7.48 4.70 9.93
C LEU A 91 -6.56 3.78 10.74
N ARG A 92 -7.01 2.57 11.08
CA ARG A 92 -6.29 1.69 12.02
C ARG A 92 -5.43 0.61 11.37
N ALA A 93 -5.77 0.21 10.16
CA ALA A 93 -5.13 -0.96 9.55
C ALA A 93 -4.32 -0.65 8.29
N LEU A 94 -4.62 0.45 7.58
CA LEU A 94 -4.06 0.69 6.25
C LEU A 94 -3.17 1.93 6.23
N GLY A 95 -1.98 1.81 5.63
CA GLY A 95 -1.10 2.91 5.24
C GLY A 95 -1.11 3.08 3.73
N PHE A 96 -1.09 4.31 3.24
CA PHE A 96 -1.09 4.61 1.80
C PHE A 96 0.16 5.40 1.41
N VAL A 97 0.84 4.94 0.37
CA VAL A 97 1.95 5.63 -0.29
C VAL A 97 1.57 5.86 -1.74
N PHE A 98 1.50 7.11 -2.17
CA PHE A 98 1.09 7.49 -3.52
C PHE A 98 2.27 7.98 -4.35
N GLN A 99 2.17 7.85 -5.66
CA GLN A 99 3.15 8.35 -6.63
C GLN A 99 3.41 9.86 -6.47
N GLN A 100 2.35 10.65 -6.29
CA GLN A 100 2.42 12.09 -6.02
C GLN A 100 2.43 12.33 -4.52
N PHE A 101 3.44 12.01 -3.81
CA PHE A 101 3.67 12.15 -2.35
C PHE A 101 2.49 12.67 -1.50
N ASN A 102 1.62 13.51 -2.04
CA ASN A 102 0.44 14.13 -1.41
C ASN A 102 0.79 14.79 -0.06
N LEU A 103 1.93 15.48 -0.04
CA LEU A 103 2.32 16.29 1.13
C LEU A 103 1.61 17.64 1.08
N ILE A 104 1.22 18.13 2.25
CA ILE A 104 0.65 19.47 2.42
C ILE A 104 1.82 20.45 2.36
N PRO A 105 1.90 21.35 1.35
CA PRO A 105 3.11 22.13 1.08
C PRO A 105 3.40 23.18 2.14
N THR A 106 2.40 23.58 2.94
CA THR A 106 2.51 24.57 4.01
C THR A 106 2.88 23.95 5.37
N LEU A 107 2.95 22.64 5.47
CA LEU A 107 3.33 21.90 6.68
C LEU A 107 4.74 21.34 6.54
N THR A 108 5.49 21.34 7.64
CA THR A 108 6.79 20.69 7.74
C THR A 108 6.68 19.17 7.54
N ALA A 109 7.81 18.47 7.38
CA ALA A 109 7.84 17.01 7.29
C ALA A 109 7.17 16.36 8.53
N ALA A 110 7.50 16.83 9.73
CA ALA A 110 6.88 16.32 10.97
C ALA A 110 5.38 16.58 11.01
N GLU A 111 4.93 17.79 10.69
CA GLU A 111 3.51 18.14 10.66
C GLU A 111 2.74 17.34 9.60
N ASN A 112 3.34 17.06 8.44
CA ASN A 112 2.75 16.16 7.44
C ASN A 112 2.52 14.74 8.00
N VAL A 113 3.46 14.22 8.79
CA VAL A 113 3.28 12.91 9.46
C VAL A 113 2.22 13.01 10.57
N GLU A 114 2.23 14.08 11.36
CA GLU A 114 1.24 14.32 12.43
C GLU A 114 -0.20 14.35 11.91
N THR A 115 -0.45 14.78 10.65
CA THR A 115 -1.81 14.77 10.06
C THR A 115 -2.44 13.38 10.07
N ALA A 116 -1.65 12.32 9.86
CA ALA A 116 -2.15 10.95 9.90
C ALA A 116 -2.57 10.52 11.32
N LEU A 117 -2.00 11.11 12.34
CA LEU A 117 -2.24 10.78 13.76
C LEU A 117 -3.40 11.58 14.36
N ALA A 118 -3.80 12.69 13.72
CA ALA A 118 -4.81 13.60 14.25
C ALA A 118 -6.15 12.93 14.60
N PRO A 119 -6.68 11.97 13.79
CA PRO A 119 -7.95 11.32 14.09
C PRO A 119 -7.91 10.30 15.25
N LEU A 120 -6.72 9.95 15.76
CA LEU A 120 -6.55 8.90 16.79
C LEU A 120 -6.83 9.38 18.23
N GLY A 121 -7.20 10.63 18.43
CA GLY A 121 -7.44 11.18 19.77
C GLY A 121 -6.19 11.37 20.63
N MET A 122 -5.00 11.22 20.03
CA MET A 122 -3.70 11.40 20.71
C MET A 122 -3.49 12.86 21.11
N SER A 123 -2.83 13.10 22.25
CA SER A 123 -2.37 14.42 22.65
C SER A 123 -1.35 14.97 21.64
N ARG A 124 -1.16 16.29 21.66
CA ARG A 124 -0.17 16.95 20.79
C ARG A 124 1.26 16.40 20.99
N LEU A 125 1.62 16.09 22.24
CA LEU A 125 2.96 15.58 22.57
C LEU A 125 3.15 14.17 22.02
N GLU A 126 2.15 13.28 22.18
CA GLU A 126 2.18 11.92 21.65
C GLU A 126 2.27 11.92 20.12
N ARG A 127 1.50 12.76 19.43
CA ARG A 127 1.58 12.87 17.96
C ARG A 127 2.96 13.31 17.50
N LYS A 128 3.54 14.31 18.17
CA LYS A 128 4.87 14.82 17.85
C LYS A 128 5.93 13.74 18.02
N ASP A 129 5.92 13.02 19.14
CA ASP A 129 6.86 11.92 19.43
C ASP A 129 6.73 10.79 18.40
N ALA A 130 5.50 10.39 18.06
CA ALA A 130 5.24 9.37 17.05
C ALA A 130 5.68 9.82 15.64
N ALA A 131 5.48 11.09 15.28
CA ALA A 131 5.94 11.64 14.01
C ALA A 131 7.47 11.69 13.92
N GLU A 132 8.14 12.10 14.99
CA GLU A 132 9.62 12.11 15.06
C GLU A 132 10.19 10.69 14.90
N LYS A 133 9.64 9.69 15.60
CA LYS A 133 10.02 8.28 15.44
C LYS A 133 9.81 7.75 14.03
N SER A 134 8.68 8.11 13.41
CA SER A 134 8.40 7.70 12.03
C SER A 134 9.38 8.31 11.03
N LEU A 135 9.78 9.57 11.24
CA LEU A 135 10.81 10.23 10.41
C LEU A 135 12.20 9.64 10.65
N GLU A 136 12.52 9.24 11.87
CA GLU A 136 13.77 8.56 12.19
C GLU A 136 13.86 7.21 11.47
N ALA A 137 12.79 6.41 11.45
CA ALA A 137 12.73 5.12 10.77
C ALA A 137 13.02 5.21 9.26
N VAL A 138 12.72 6.35 8.63
CA VAL A 138 13.02 6.63 7.22
C VAL A 138 14.28 7.48 7.00
N GLY A 139 15.08 7.73 8.06
CA GLY A 139 16.32 8.48 8.00
C GLY A 139 16.15 9.99 7.78
N LEU A 140 15.02 10.57 8.19
CA LEU A 140 14.69 11.99 8.01
C LEU A 140 14.58 12.79 9.31
N ALA A 141 15.05 12.29 10.45
CA ALA A 141 15.05 13.03 11.71
C ALA A 141 15.67 14.45 11.58
N PRO A 142 16.82 14.66 10.87
CA PRO A 142 17.39 15.99 10.68
C PRO A 142 16.54 16.93 9.81
N ARG A 143 15.59 16.37 9.05
CA ARG A 143 14.71 17.09 8.12
C ARG A 143 13.31 17.37 8.67
N ALA A 144 13.01 16.99 9.89
CA ALA A 144 11.67 17.06 10.50
C ALA A 144 11.01 18.44 10.38
N ARG A 145 11.79 19.53 10.41
CA ARG A 145 11.31 20.92 10.34
C ARG A 145 11.33 21.52 8.93
N HIS A 146 11.73 20.77 7.91
CA HIS A 146 11.77 21.27 6.53
C HIS A 146 10.36 21.22 5.91
N LEU A 147 10.05 22.21 5.08
CA LEU A 147 8.87 22.22 4.23
C LEU A 147 9.10 21.29 3.01
N PRO A 148 8.07 20.74 2.37
CA PRO A 148 8.20 19.91 1.18
C PRO A 148 9.05 20.56 0.07
N THR A 149 8.96 21.88 -0.11
CA THR A 149 9.75 22.64 -1.09
C THR A 149 11.26 22.69 -0.79
N GLN A 150 11.67 22.31 0.41
CA GLN A 150 13.06 22.26 0.87
C GLN A 150 13.62 20.82 0.84
N LEU A 151 12.80 19.86 0.41
CA LEU A 151 13.12 18.45 0.35
C LEU A 151 13.27 18.00 -1.11
N SER A 152 14.25 17.14 -1.37
CA SER A 152 14.33 16.43 -2.64
C SER A 152 13.13 15.51 -2.84
N GLY A 153 12.83 15.10 -4.10
CA GLY A 153 11.74 14.16 -4.38
C GLY A 153 11.82 12.86 -3.58
N GLY A 154 13.03 12.28 -3.45
CA GLY A 154 13.25 11.08 -2.62
C GLY A 154 13.04 11.34 -1.12
N GLU A 155 13.37 12.54 -0.61
CA GLU A 155 13.06 12.90 0.79
C GLU A 155 11.56 13.09 0.98
N GLN A 156 10.85 13.74 0.03
CA GLN A 156 9.39 13.86 0.06
C GLN A 156 8.70 12.50 0.07
N GLN A 157 9.18 11.56 -0.75
CA GLN A 157 8.67 10.18 -0.76
C GLN A 157 8.88 9.49 0.59
N ARG A 158 10.05 9.64 1.20
CA ARG A 158 10.29 9.08 2.54
C ARG A 158 9.40 9.72 3.61
N VAL A 159 9.06 11.02 3.51
CA VAL A 159 8.05 11.64 4.39
C VAL A 159 6.68 11.01 4.18
N ALA A 160 6.28 10.74 2.93
CA ALA A 160 5.01 10.06 2.64
C ALA A 160 4.98 8.62 3.20
N ILE A 161 6.10 7.90 3.14
CA ILE A 161 6.25 6.57 3.76
C ILE A 161 6.16 6.68 5.29
N ALA A 162 6.86 7.63 5.92
CA ALA A 162 6.78 7.86 7.36
C ALA A 162 5.33 8.16 7.79
N ARG A 163 4.61 8.99 7.04
CA ARG A 163 3.19 9.29 7.27
C ARG A 163 2.31 8.04 7.18
N ALA A 164 2.55 7.18 6.20
CA ALA A 164 1.81 5.93 6.05
C ALA A 164 2.02 4.97 7.23
N LEU A 165 3.24 4.94 7.77
CA LEU A 165 3.64 4.05 8.87
C LEU A 165 3.33 4.60 10.27
N ALA A 166 3.10 5.90 10.42
CA ALA A 166 2.96 6.57 11.72
C ALA A 166 1.87 5.97 12.63
N ARG A 167 0.86 5.33 12.03
CA ARG A 167 -0.25 4.67 12.74
C ARG A 167 -0.01 3.18 13.01
N SER A 168 1.19 2.65 12.72
CA SER A 168 1.51 1.23 12.80
C SER A 168 0.49 0.36 12.03
N PRO A 169 0.32 0.59 10.72
CA PRO A 169 -0.64 -0.14 9.92
C PRO A 169 -0.26 -1.62 9.81
N ARG A 170 -1.25 -2.48 9.57
CA ARG A 170 -1.02 -3.91 9.26
C ARG A 170 -0.69 -4.13 7.78
N VAL A 171 -1.16 -3.22 6.93
CA VAL A 171 -0.94 -3.25 5.47
C VAL A 171 -0.48 -1.89 4.99
N VAL A 172 0.51 -1.88 4.11
CA VAL A 172 0.89 -0.70 3.33
C VAL A 172 0.55 -0.96 1.87
N LEU A 173 -0.24 -0.06 1.30
CA LEU A 173 -0.64 -0.03 -0.10
C LEU A 173 0.16 1.08 -0.79
N ALA A 174 0.99 0.72 -1.76
CA ALA A 174 1.88 1.65 -2.45
C ALA A 174 1.57 1.70 -3.95
N ASP A 175 1.21 2.87 -4.45
CA ASP A 175 0.95 3.12 -5.87
C ASP A 175 2.15 3.84 -6.49
N GLU A 176 2.92 3.15 -7.34
CA GLU A 176 4.12 3.66 -8.03
C GLU A 176 5.08 4.43 -7.09
N PRO A 177 5.53 3.83 -5.97
CA PRO A 177 6.17 4.57 -4.87
C PRO A 177 7.56 5.13 -5.22
N THR A 178 8.15 4.75 -6.33
CA THR A 178 9.50 5.18 -6.75
C THR A 178 9.51 6.38 -7.69
N GLY A 179 8.38 6.67 -8.34
CA GLY A 179 8.22 7.74 -9.33
C GLY A 179 9.05 7.53 -10.60
N ASN A 180 10.35 7.32 -10.48
CA ASN A 180 11.25 6.91 -11.56
C ASN A 180 12.23 5.85 -11.02
N PRO A 181 12.07 4.57 -11.41
CA PRO A 181 12.82 3.44 -10.86
C PRO A 181 14.31 3.45 -11.22
N ASP A 182 14.67 3.97 -12.39
CA ASP A 182 16.06 4.02 -12.90
C ASP A 182 16.95 5.04 -12.17
N THR A 183 16.48 5.56 -11.04
CA THR A 183 17.23 6.51 -10.24
C THR A 183 17.69 5.89 -8.93
N ARG A 184 18.88 6.29 -8.47
CA ARG A 184 19.39 5.94 -7.14
C ARG A 184 18.35 6.20 -6.01
N ASN A 185 17.47 7.18 -6.21
CA ASN A 185 16.38 7.46 -5.28
C ASN A 185 15.30 6.37 -5.29
N GLY A 186 14.96 5.81 -6.46
CA GLY A 186 14.02 4.70 -6.59
C GLY A 186 14.51 3.45 -5.87
N GLU A 187 15.79 3.10 -6.06
CA GLU A 187 16.44 1.98 -5.35
C GLU A 187 16.36 2.16 -3.83
N MET A 188 16.76 3.34 -3.33
CA MET A 188 16.70 3.64 -1.89
C MET A 188 15.29 3.56 -1.30
N VAL A 189 14.25 3.94 -2.06
CA VAL A 189 12.85 3.84 -1.63
C VAL A 189 12.43 2.37 -1.55
N MET A 190 12.81 1.55 -2.54
CA MET A 190 12.48 0.12 -2.53
C MET A 190 13.20 -0.63 -1.41
N GLU A 191 14.49 -0.37 -1.20
CA GLU A 191 15.26 -0.93 -0.08
C GLU A 191 14.63 -0.55 1.27
N LEU A 192 14.20 0.72 1.40
CA LEU A 192 13.52 1.19 2.61
C LEU A 192 12.19 0.45 2.83
N LEU A 193 11.35 0.31 1.81
CA LEU A 193 10.07 -0.39 1.91
C LEU A 193 10.25 -1.87 2.25
N ALA A 194 11.20 -2.55 1.58
CA ALA A 194 11.51 -3.96 1.85
C ALA A 194 12.04 -4.17 3.28
N ARG A 195 12.91 -3.29 3.77
CA ARG A 195 13.41 -3.33 5.14
C ARG A 195 12.26 -3.13 6.14
N LEU A 196 11.44 -2.09 5.97
CA LEU A 196 10.34 -1.77 6.88
C LEU A 196 9.25 -2.85 6.87
N HIS A 197 8.99 -3.48 5.73
CA HIS A 197 8.10 -4.63 5.62
C HIS A 197 8.56 -5.78 6.55
N ILE A 198 9.86 -6.10 6.55
CA ILE A 198 10.43 -7.16 7.39
C ILE A 198 10.46 -6.75 8.86
N GLU A 199 10.99 -5.54 9.18
CA GLU A 199 11.17 -5.06 10.56
C GLU A 199 9.84 -4.88 11.30
N LEU A 200 8.79 -4.47 10.60
CA LEU A 200 7.47 -4.17 11.18
C LEU A 200 6.45 -5.31 10.96
N GLU A 201 6.84 -6.39 10.29
CA GLU A 201 5.98 -7.54 9.94
C GLU A 201 4.66 -7.13 9.24
N ILE A 202 4.71 -6.07 8.41
CA ILE A 202 3.55 -5.56 7.69
C ILE A 202 3.35 -6.31 6.36
N THR A 203 2.11 -6.46 5.92
CA THR A 203 1.80 -6.84 4.54
C THR A 203 2.07 -5.64 3.63
N LEU A 204 2.84 -5.81 2.56
CA LEU A 204 3.14 -4.76 1.59
C LEU A 204 2.54 -5.12 0.24
N VAL A 205 1.63 -4.29 -0.27
CA VAL A 205 1.08 -4.42 -1.63
C VAL A 205 1.52 -3.22 -2.45
N LEU A 206 2.26 -3.48 -3.50
CA LEU A 206 2.85 -2.47 -4.36
C LEU A 206 2.29 -2.59 -5.77
N VAL A 207 1.85 -1.48 -6.34
CA VAL A 207 1.45 -1.39 -7.76
C VAL A 207 2.58 -0.75 -8.55
N THR A 208 2.94 -1.37 -9.67
CA THR A 208 3.96 -0.83 -10.58
C THR A 208 3.75 -1.30 -12.02
N HIS A 209 4.30 -0.56 -12.97
CA HIS A 209 4.48 -0.98 -14.36
C HIS A 209 5.95 -1.34 -14.67
N ASP A 210 6.82 -1.26 -13.67
CA ASP A 210 8.24 -1.56 -13.79
C ASP A 210 8.53 -2.99 -13.31
N GLU A 211 9.09 -3.81 -14.18
CA GLU A 211 9.38 -5.22 -13.88
C GLU A 211 10.49 -5.37 -12.84
N TRP A 212 11.51 -4.50 -12.88
CA TRP A 212 12.60 -4.51 -11.91
C TRP A 212 12.11 -4.25 -10.47
N ILE A 213 11.07 -3.38 -10.31
CA ILE A 213 10.42 -3.15 -9.01
C ILE A 213 9.59 -4.38 -8.61
N ALA A 214 8.81 -4.93 -9.55
CA ALA A 214 7.94 -6.07 -9.28
C ALA A 214 8.74 -7.31 -8.81
N GLU A 215 9.89 -7.55 -9.40
CA GLU A 215 10.76 -8.69 -9.08
C GLU A 215 11.38 -8.65 -7.66
N ARG A 216 11.27 -7.53 -6.93
CA ARG A 216 11.71 -7.42 -5.54
C ARG A 216 10.69 -7.91 -4.53
N ALA A 217 9.45 -8.11 -4.97
CA ALA A 217 8.39 -8.66 -4.13
C ALA A 217 8.57 -10.18 -3.93
N ASP A 218 7.90 -10.73 -2.91
CA ASP A 218 7.84 -12.17 -2.68
C ASP A 218 6.99 -12.86 -3.73
N ARG A 219 6.02 -12.14 -4.30
CA ARG A 219 5.04 -12.64 -5.25
C ARG A 219 4.64 -11.53 -6.22
N VAL A 220 4.53 -11.88 -7.49
CA VAL A 220 4.11 -10.97 -8.56
C VAL A 220 2.76 -11.42 -9.10
N LEU A 221 1.78 -10.53 -9.03
CA LEU A 221 0.46 -10.67 -9.65
C LEU A 221 0.44 -9.88 -10.95
N ARG A 222 0.43 -10.56 -12.10
CA ARG A 222 0.35 -9.90 -13.40
C ARG A 222 -1.11 -9.69 -13.80
N LEU A 223 -1.50 -8.43 -13.94
CA LEU A 223 -2.83 -8.03 -14.40
C LEU A 223 -2.82 -7.65 -15.88
N ALA A 224 -3.78 -8.19 -16.64
CA ALA A 224 -4.06 -7.81 -18.01
C ALA A 224 -5.59 -7.72 -18.20
N ASP A 225 -6.06 -6.63 -18.78
CA ASP A 225 -7.49 -6.39 -19.10
C ASP A 225 -8.44 -6.69 -17.94
N GLY A 226 -8.07 -6.25 -16.73
CA GLY A 226 -8.87 -6.42 -15.52
C GLY A 226 -8.85 -7.83 -14.91
N ARG A 227 -8.04 -8.76 -15.41
CA ARG A 227 -7.95 -10.14 -14.97
C ARG A 227 -6.54 -10.49 -14.48
N LEU A 228 -6.45 -11.49 -13.62
CA LEU A 228 -5.19 -12.09 -13.20
C LEU A 228 -4.66 -13.00 -14.32
N ALA A 229 -3.62 -12.55 -15.02
CA ALA A 229 -2.99 -13.31 -16.10
C ALA A 229 -1.95 -14.30 -15.57
N GLU A 230 -1.23 -13.93 -14.51
CA GLU A 230 -0.20 -14.76 -13.88
C GLU A 230 -0.09 -14.45 -12.39
N ASP A 231 0.17 -15.47 -11.60
CA ASP A 231 0.41 -15.41 -10.16
C ASP A 231 1.67 -16.23 -9.86
N SER A 232 2.79 -15.54 -9.68
CA SER A 232 4.10 -16.19 -9.53
C SER A 232 4.76 -15.81 -8.22
N ALA A 233 5.05 -16.82 -7.39
CA ALA A 233 5.89 -16.65 -6.21
C ALA A 233 7.36 -16.56 -6.63
N VAL A 234 8.05 -15.49 -6.26
CA VAL A 234 9.51 -15.34 -6.47
C VAL A 234 10.24 -16.14 -5.39
N SER A 235 11.06 -17.09 -5.78
CA SER A 235 11.80 -17.92 -4.82
C SER A 235 12.86 -17.09 -4.07
N VAL A 236 13.12 -17.44 -2.80
CA VAL A 236 14.18 -16.81 -2.00
C VAL A 236 15.55 -16.91 -2.68
N ALA A 237 15.81 -18.02 -3.41
CA ALA A 237 17.05 -18.21 -4.14
C ALA A 237 17.22 -17.25 -5.31
N GLU A 238 16.14 -16.89 -6.00
CA GLU A 238 16.15 -15.90 -7.09
C GLU A 238 16.39 -14.49 -6.58
N ARG A 239 15.90 -14.16 -5.38
CA ARG A 239 16.13 -12.85 -4.74
C ARG A 239 17.58 -12.65 -4.28
N LEU A 240 18.23 -13.69 -3.78
CA LEU A 240 19.62 -13.62 -3.31
C LEU A 240 20.66 -13.67 -4.46
N ALA A 241 20.23 -14.02 -5.67
CA ALA A 241 21.08 -14.10 -6.86
C ALA A 241 21.12 -12.77 -7.67
N ARG A 242 20.37 -11.76 -7.29
CA ARG A 242 20.23 -10.44 -7.95
C ARG A 242 20.69 -9.31 -7.05
#